data_3ad171f7a9dfa7144ad66db0f43c83ab
#
_entry.id   3ad171f7a9dfa7144ad66db0f43c83ab
#
_cell.length_a   1.000
_cell.length_b   1.000
_cell.length_c   1.000
_cell.angle_alpha   90.00
_cell.angle_beta   90.00
_cell.angle_gamma   90.00
#
_symmetry.space_group_name_H-M   'P 1'
#
loop_
_entity.id
_entity.type
_entity.pdbx_description
1 polymer ?
#
loop_
_entity_poly.entity_id
_entity_poly.type
_entity_poly.pdbx_seq_one_letter_code
_entity_poly.pdbx_strand_id
1 'polypeptide(L)'
;MGEILRFPERDPEVPASAPEPLWRELVGRELHRERTLRGERLVDVAERAGVSMQYLSEVERGLKDPSSEMLHAIAGALDLGVRELATRVARPEALALAA
;
A
#
# COMPACT_ATOMS: atom_id res chain seq x y z
N MET A 1 -0.16 -28.90 -26.49
CA MET A 1 -0.33 -28.44 -26.25
C MET A 1 -0.69 -27.87 -25.52
N GLY A 2 -0.97 -27.73 -25.27
CA GLY A 2 -1.48 -27.00 -24.50
C GLY A 2 -0.81 -26.66 -23.46
N GLU A 3 -0.20 -26.89 -23.27
CA GLU A 3 0.32 -26.62 -22.27
C GLU A 3 0.72 -25.55 -22.09
N ILE A 4 0.81 -25.24 -22.74
CA ILE A 4 1.22 -24.19 -22.64
C ILE A 4 0.70 -23.39 -21.91
N LEU A 5 0.01 -23.47 -21.82
CA LEU A 5 -0.51 -22.70 -21.21
C LEU A 5 -0.32 -22.52 -20.02
N ARG A 6 0.19 -22.85 -19.65
CA ARG A 6 0.33 -22.65 -18.54
C ARG A 6 0.93 -21.72 -18.24
N PHE A 7 0.99 -21.02 -18.15
CA PHE A 7 1.49 -20.09 -17.79
C PHE A 7 1.63 -20.05 -16.89
N PRO A 8 1.90 -20.05 -16.65
CA PRO A 8 2.30 -19.86 -15.83
C PRO A 8 2.45 -19.21 -15.08
N GLU A 9 2.05 -18.86 -15.12
CA GLU A 9 1.97 -18.11 -14.32
C GLU A 9 2.66 -18.39 -13.22
N ARG A 10 2.75 -19.32 -12.84
CA ARG A 10 3.45 -19.59 -11.81
C ARG A 10 4.68 -20.14 -12.20
N ASP A 11 5.70 -19.42 -12.04
CA ASP A 11 7.01 -19.94 -12.24
C ASP A 11 7.28 -20.93 -11.15
N PRO A 12 7.53 -22.15 -11.46
CA PRO A 12 7.73 -23.14 -10.40
C PRO A 12 8.92 -22.87 -9.53
N GLU A 13 9.85 -22.05 -9.99
CA GLU A 13 10.99 -21.74 -9.17
C GLU A 13 10.74 -20.67 -8.17
N VAL A 14 9.63 -19.98 -8.29
CA VAL A 14 9.29 -18.97 -7.30
C VAL A 14 8.93 -19.68 -6.01
N PRO A 15 9.57 -19.34 -4.90
CA PRO A 15 9.26 -20.00 -3.65
C PRO A 15 7.81 -19.78 -3.27
N ALA A 16 7.09 -20.84 -3.10
CA ALA A 16 5.69 -20.73 -2.71
C ALA A 16 5.56 -20.14 -1.33
N SER A 17 6.60 -20.29 -0.50
CA SER A 17 6.52 -19.82 0.86
C SER A 17 6.69 -18.32 1.00
N ALA A 18 6.99 -17.63 -0.08
CA ALA A 18 7.26 -16.20 -0.02
C ALA A 18 6.38 -15.44 -1.00
N PRO A 19 5.07 -15.40 -0.73
CA PRO A 19 4.19 -14.66 -1.63
C PRO A 19 4.49 -13.17 -1.54
N GLU A 20 4.29 -12.51 -2.66
CA GLU A 20 4.46 -11.06 -2.68
C GLU A 20 3.34 -10.42 -1.89
N PRO A 21 3.65 -9.35 -1.17
CA PRO A 21 2.58 -8.60 -0.50
C PRO A 21 1.67 -7.96 -1.53
N LEU A 22 0.41 -7.79 -1.12
CA LEU A 22 -0.55 -7.12 -1.97
C LEU A 22 -0.21 -5.64 -2.06
N TRP A 23 -0.58 -5.04 -3.19
CA TRP A 23 -0.34 -3.62 -3.39
C TRP A 23 -0.95 -2.79 -2.26
N ARG A 24 -2.18 -3.10 -1.84
CA ARG A 24 -2.81 -2.33 -0.78
C ARG A 24 -2.06 -2.47 0.55
N GLU A 25 -1.39 -3.59 0.75
CA GLU A 25 -0.60 -3.77 1.95
C GLU A 25 0.64 -2.88 1.93
N LEU A 26 1.28 -2.79 0.78
CA LEU A 26 2.44 -1.92 0.64
C LEU A 26 2.05 -0.45 0.76
N VAL A 27 0.96 -0.08 0.13
CA VAL A 27 0.47 1.29 0.21
C VAL A 27 0.13 1.65 1.65
N GLY A 28 -0.59 0.76 2.33
CA GLY A 28 -0.97 1.02 3.71
C GLY A 28 0.23 1.19 4.61
N ARG A 29 1.22 0.34 4.43
CA ARG A 29 2.44 0.42 5.22
C ARG A 29 3.17 1.74 5.01
N GLU A 30 3.23 2.19 3.77
CA GLU A 30 3.93 3.44 3.48
C GLU A 30 3.17 4.64 4.03
N LEU A 31 1.84 4.63 3.94
CA LEU A 31 1.05 5.70 4.51
C LEU A 31 1.22 5.75 6.03
N HIS A 32 1.20 4.59 6.65
CA HIS A 32 1.40 4.51 8.09
C HIS A 32 2.78 5.04 8.46
N ARG A 33 3.79 4.66 7.71
CA ARG A 33 5.15 5.09 7.96
C ARG A 33 5.28 6.61 7.86
N GLU A 34 4.69 7.19 6.82
CA GLU A 34 4.78 8.63 6.64
C GLU A 34 4.07 9.37 7.76
N ARG A 35 2.87 8.90 8.13
CA ARG A 35 2.14 9.55 9.22
C ARG A 35 2.93 9.47 10.52
N THR A 36 3.49 8.32 10.81
CA THR A 36 4.26 8.12 12.03
C THR A 36 5.50 8.98 12.06
N LEU A 37 6.21 9.05 10.93
CA LEU A 37 7.40 9.89 10.84
C LEU A 37 7.09 11.37 11.03
N ARG A 38 5.89 11.78 10.61
CA ARG A 38 5.48 13.15 10.79
C ARG A 38 4.93 13.40 12.18
N GLY A 39 4.79 12.35 12.99
CA GLY A 39 4.28 12.49 14.33
C GLY A 39 2.81 12.88 14.38
N GLU A 40 2.06 12.55 13.35
CA GLU A 40 0.66 12.96 13.27
C GLU A 40 -0.25 11.85 13.73
N ARG A 41 -1.33 12.26 14.37
CA ARG A 41 -2.30 11.30 14.88
C ARG A 41 -3.22 10.84 13.76
N LEU A 42 -3.71 9.63 13.95
CA LEU A 42 -4.62 9.05 12.97
C LEU A 42 -5.83 9.95 12.72
N VAL A 43 -6.38 10.49 13.82
CA VAL A 43 -7.59 11.31 13.72
C VAL A 43 -7.33 12.57 12.91
N ASP A 44 -6.16 13.17 13.06
CA ASP A 44 -5.87 14.42 12.36
C ASP A 44 -5.74 14.21 10.87
N VAL A 45 -5.07 13.14 10.48
CA VAL A 45 -4.92 12.83 9.07
C VAL A 45 -6.25 12.42 8.46
N ALA A 46 -7.03 11.63 9.20
CA ALA A 46 -8.35 11.23 8.71
C ALA A 46 -9.24 12.44 8.46
N GLU A 47 -9.22 13.39 9.38
CA GLU A 47 -10.01 14.61 9.21
C GLU A 47 -9.60 15.39 7.98
N ARG A 48 -8.30 15.57 7.80
CA ARG A 48 -7.83 16.31 6.62
C ARG A 48 -8.17 15.60 5.33
N ALA A 49 -8.16 14.27 5.36
CA ALA A 49 -8.47 13.50 4.16
C ALA A 49 -9.96 13.37 3.92
N GLY A 50 -10.79 13.71 4.92
CA GLY A 50 -12.22 13.57 4.76
C GLY A 50 -12.71 12.14 4.87
N VAL A 51 -12.00 11.31 5.62
CA VAL A 51 -12.39 9.92 5.82
C VAL A 51 -12.53 9.65 7.30
N SER A 52 -13.19 8.55 7.63
CA SER A 52 -13.29 8.16 9.03
C SER A 52 -11.95 7.64 9.53
N MET A 53 -11.76 7.75 10.83
CA MET A 53 -10.57 7.22 11.47
C MET A 53 -10.47 5.71 11.26
N GLN A 54 -11.61 5.03 11.35
CA GLN A 54 -11.63 3.60 11.15
C GLN A 54 -11.22 3.23 9.74
N TYR A 55 -11.72 3.98 8.75
CA TYR A 55 -11.37 3.70 7.37
C TYR A 55 -9.87 3.88 7.14
N LEU A 56 -9.32 4.99 7.64
CA LEU A 56 -7.89 5.22 7.47
C LEU A 56 -7.07 4.13 8.17
N SER A 57 -7.50 3.71 9.35
CA SER A 57 -6.82 2.65 10.05
C SER A 57 -6.81 1.36 9.24
N GLU A 58 -7.93 1.05 8.62
CA GLU A 58 -8.02 -0.15 7.79
C GLU A 58 -7.15 -0.06 6.55
N VAL A 59 -7.08 1.13 5.96
CA VAL A 59 -6.19 1.33 4.82
C VAL A 59 -4.73 1.12 5.23
N GLU A 60 -4.36 1.71 6.36
CA GLU A 60 -2.97 1.57 6.81
C GLU A 60 -2.60 0.12 7.12
N ARG A 61 -3.57 -0.66 7.56
CA ARG A 61 -3.31 -2.06 7.86
C ARG A 61 -3.43 -2.97 6.64
N GLY A 62 -3.70 -2.39 5.49
CA GLY A 62 -3.78 -3.18 4.26
C GLY A 62 -5.06 -3.95 4.10
N LEU A 63 -6.09 -3.60 4.87
CA LEU A 63 -7.36 -4.30 4.82
C LEU A 63 -8.33 -3.73 3.81
N LYS A 64 -8.07 -2.52 3.33
CA LYS A 64 -8.91 -1.84 2.35
C LYS A 64 -8.05 -1.37 1.20
N ASP A 65 -8.64 -1.43 0.01
CA ASP A 65 -7.98 -0.96 -1.20
C ASP A 65 -8.67 0.34 -1.59
N PRO A 66 -8.11 1.48 -1.21
CA PRO A 66 -8.80 2.74 -1.47
C PRO A 66 -8.92 3.02 -2.96
N SER A 67 -10.01 3.67 -3.33
CA SER A 67 -10.16 4.15 -4.69
C SER A 67 -9.08 5.19 -4.98
N SER A 68 -8.89 5.49 -6.26
CA SER A 68 -7.92 6.53 -6.62
C SER A 68 -8.22 7.83 -5.92
N GLU A 69 -9.48 8.20 -5.84
CA GLU A 69 -9.86 9.46 -5.21
C GLU A 69 -9.55 9.46 -3.73
N MET A 70 -9.85 8.35 -3.06
CA MET A 70 -9.55 8.26 -1.64
C MET A 70 -8.06 8.25 -1.41
N LEU A 71 -7.31 7.59 -2.28
CA LEU A 71 -5.86 7.56 -2.15
C LEU A 71 -5.26 8.94 -2.33
N HIS A 72 -5.77 9.69 -3.32
CA HIS A 72 -5.33 11.08 -3.49
C HIS A 72 -5.61 11.91 -2.24
N ALA A 73 -6.78 11.73 -1.64
CA ALA A 73 -7.14 12.49 -0.46
C ALA A 73 -6.24 12.15 0.73
N ILE A 74 -5.98 10.88 0.94
CA ILE A 74 -5.16 10.46 2.07
C ILE A 74 -3.70 10.88 1.86
N ALA A 75 -3.18 10.63 0.67
CA ALA A 75 -1.80 11.02 0.37
C ALA A 75 -1.64 12.53 0.48
N GLY A 76 -2.62 13.28 -0.05
CA GLY A 76 -2.57 14.74 0.04
C GLY A 76 -2.60 15.24 1.46
N ALA A 77 -3.33 14.56 2.34
CA ALA A 77 -3.35 14.92 3.75
C ALA A 77 -1.98 14.75 4.39
N LEU A 78 -1.13 13.95 3.78
CA LEU A 78 0.25 13.74 4.25
C LEU A 78 1.25 14.48 3.36
N ASP A 79 0.78 15.42 2.56
CA ASP A 79 1.62 16.20 1.65
C ASP A 79 2.39 15.32 0.68
N LEU A 80 1.78 14.21 0.28
CA LEU A 80 2.37 13.31 -0.71
C LEU A 80 1.55 13.35 -1.98
N GLY A 81 2.22 13.40 -3.12
CA GLY A 81 1.55 13.12 -4.36
C GLY A 81 1.41 11.62 -4.52
N VAL A 82 0.40 11.21 -5.28
CA VAL A 82 0.21 9.79 -5.52
C VAL A 82 1.40 9.19 -6.26
N ARG A 83 2.01 9.97 -7.15
CA ARG A 83 3.21 9.51 -7.84
C ARG A 83 4.35 9.22 -6.88
N GLU A 84 4.54 10.14 -5.94
CA GLU A 84 5.60 9.94 -4.95
C GLU A 84 5.31 8.71 -4.11
N LEU A 85 4.06 8.54 -3.72
CA LEU A 85 3.67 7.37 -2.96
C LEU A 85 3.94 6.10 -3.74
N ALA A 86 3.53 6.09 -5.02
CA ALA A 86 3.74 4.91 -5.85
C ALA A 86 5.22 4.60 -6.01
N THR A 87 6.03 5.64 -6.17
CA THR A 87 7.47 5.45 -6.30
C THR A 87 8.06 4.82 -5.05
N ARG A 88 7.63 5.29 -3.88
CA ARG A 88 8.12 4.75 -2.62
C ARG A 88 7.71 3.29 -2.45
N VAL A 89 6.47 2.99 -2.80
CA VAL A 89 5.95 1.64 -2.64
C VAL A 89 6.69 0.66 -3.55
N ALA A 90 7.10 1.13 -4.73
CA ALA A 90 7.76 0.27 -5.71
C ALA A 90 9.25 0.10 -5.45
N ARG A 91 9.81 0.75 -4.46
CA ARG A 91 11.24 0.62 -4.19
C ARG A 91 11.57 -0.77 -3.68
N PRO A 92 12.71 -1.30 -4.09
CA PRO A 92 13.10 -2.63 -3.60
C PRO A 92 13.20 -2.72 -2.09
N GLU A 93 13.66 -1.67 -1.42
CA GLU A 93 13.76 -1.72 0.03
C GLU A 93 12.40 -1.76 0.70
N ALA A 94 11.39 -1.13 0.12
CA ALA A 94 10.06 -1.22 0.67
C ALA A 94 9.53 -2.64 0.53
N LEU A 95 9.78 -3.28 -0.60
CA LEU A 95 9.36 -4.65 -0.81
C LEU A 95 10.10 -5.59 0.16
N ALA A 96 11.37 -5.33 0.38
CA ALA A 96 12.15 -6.15 1.28
C ALA A 96 11.63 -6.04 2.72
N LEU A 97 11.27 -4.83 3.12
CA LEU A 97 10.74 -4.65 4.47
C LEU A 97 9.38 -5.29 4.64
N ALA A 98 8.61 -5.35 3.57
CA ALA A 98 7.28 -5.96 3.63
C ALA A 98 7.37 -7.48 3.64
N ALA A 99 8.44 -8.01 3.12
CA ALA A 99 8.61 -9.46 3.11
C ALA A 99 9.02 -9.94 4.48
#